data_12990c8c49b540af021d87129391c788
#
_entry.id   12990c8c49b540af021d87129391c788
#
_cell.length_a   1.000
_cell.length_b   1.000
_cell.length_c   1.000
_cell.angle_alpha   90.00
_cell.angle_beta   90.00
_cell.angle_gamma   90.00
#
_symmetry.space_group_name_H-M   'P 1'
#
loop_
_entity.id
_entity.type
_entity.pdbx_description
1 polymer ?
#
loop_
_entity_poly.entity_id
_entity_poly.type
_entity_poly.pdbx_seq_one_letter_code
_entity_poly.pdbx_strand_id
1 'polypeptide(L)'
;EEHYIDLLKKVIKKEIGADAKLEYSIIMDKSVDRKTPYTVKLPTSSKKNLSNTPVSMPMNIGENPIRNPFVIPGLKKVNVDSNLNPTYSFDNFVEGDCNRLARSAAFAVSNKPGGTAFNPLLIYGGVGLGKTHLAHAIGIGIKNEFPNKTVLYTQAETFTRQFIDSIKNNTTNDFINFYKLMDVLIIDDVQFFAGKEKTQDAFFHIFNHLHQTGKQLVLTADKAPVEMKGIEQRLLSRFKWGLSADVQAPGLETRIAILEKKIYGNGVDLPADVLEYLAYSINTNI
;
A
#
# COMPACT_ATOMS: atom_id res chain seq x y z
N GLU A 1 -21.13 8.27 12.10
CA GLU A 1 -22.31 7.96 11.25
C GLU A 1 -23.60 8.52 11.86
N GLU A 2 -23.86 8.35 13.17
CA GLU A 2 -25.07 8.87 13.85
C GLU A 2 -25.25 10.40 13.69
N HIS A 3 -24.17 11.14 13.69
CA HIS A 3 -24.20 12.62 13.54
C HIS A 3 -24.71 13.09 12.17
N TYR A 4 -24.43 12.33 11.10
CA TYR A 4 -24.90 12.60 9.74
C TYR A 4 -26.40 12.27 9.57
N ILE A 5 -26.88 11.23 10.22
CA ILE A 5 -28.29 10.80 10.15
C ILE A 5 -29.18 11.83 10.81
N ASP A 6 -28.79 12.39 11.93
CA ASP A 6 -29.57 13.43 12.63
C ASP A 6 -29.58 14.76 11.85
N LEU A 7 -28.49 15.08 11.16
CA LEU A 7 -28.42 16.25 10.28
C LEU A 7 -29.35 16.09 9.07
N LEU A 8 -29.34 14.93 8.44
CA LEU A 8 -30.23 14.57 7.33
C LEU A 8 -31.70 14.59 7.75
N LYS A 9 -32.04 14.04 8.93
CA LYS A 9 -33.41 14.11 9.47
C LYS A 9 -33.89 15.56 9.67
N LYS A 10 -33.01 16.43 10.18
CA LYS A 10 -33.35 17.87 10.36
C LYS A 10 -33.57 18.55 9.03
N VAL A 11 -32.75 18.33 8.04
CA VAL A 11 -32.87 18.94 6.71
C VAL A 11 -34.13 18.43 6.00
N ILE A 12 -34.41 17.14 6.01
CA ILE A 12 -35.59 16.54 5.38
C ILE A 12 -36.88 17.05 6.02
N LYS A 13 -36.97 17.17 7.36
CA LYS A 13 -38.11 17.73 8.03
C LYS A 13 -38.34 19.23 7.72
N LYS A 14 -37.25 19.97 7.48
CA LYS A 14 -37.30 21.38 7.13
C LYS A 14 -37.80 21.61 5.70
N GLU A 15 -37.39 20.77 4.75
CA GLU A 15 -37.69 20.96 3.32
C GLU A 15 -38.99 20.26 2.86
N ILE A 16 -39.36 19.13 3.48
CA ILE A 16 -40.50 18.30 3.04
C ILE A 16 -41.69 18.37 4.00
N GLY A 17 -41.45 18.77 5.26
CA GLY A 17 -42.50 18.94 6.26
C GLY A 17 -42.32 18.03 7.50
N ALA A 18 -43.08 18.32 8.56
CA ALA A 18 -42.92 17.71 9.88
C ALA A 18 -43.20 16.19 9.92
N ASP A 19 -43.99 15.68 8.97
CA ASP A 19 -44.36 14.24 8.87
C ASP A 19 -43.39 13.42 8.04
N ALA A 20 -42.32 14.01 7.48
CA ALA A 20 -41.30 13.32 6.68
C ALA A 20 -40.53 12.31 7.53
N LYS A 21 -40.44 11.07 7.07
CA LYS A 21 -39.67 9.98 7.68
C LYS A 21 -38.48 9.65 6.78
N LEU A 22 -37.30 9.56 7.39
CA LEU A 22 -36.09 9.06 6.71
C LEU A 22 -36.00 7.54 6.87
N GLU A 23 -36.18 6.83 5.77
CA GLU A 23 -35.85 5.40 5.69
C GLU A 23 -34.59 5.23 4.86
N TYR A 24 -33.59 4.55 5.39
CA TYR A 24 -32.38 4.21 4.66
C TYR A 24 -32.10 2.73 4.77
N SER A 25 -31.62 2.15 3.68
CA SER A 25 -31.21 0.75 3.64
C SER A 25 -29.75 0.66 3.19
N ILE A 26 -28.96 -0.14 3.89
CA ILE A 26 -27.60 -0.46 3.47
C ILE A 26 -27.69 -1.64 2.51
N ILE A 27 -27.48 -1.38 1.22
CA ILE A 27 -27.44 -2.44 0.20
C ILE A 27 -26.02 -2.99 0.15
N MET A 28 -25.83 -4.21 0.65
CA MET A 28 -24.60 -4.95 0.41
C MET A 28 -24.73 -5.72 -0.91
N ASP A 29 -24.05 -5.26 -1.93
CA ASP A 29 -24.01 -5.92 -3.23
C ASP A 29 -23.19 -7.22 -3.13
N LYS A 30 -23.90 -8.36 -3.09
CA LYS A 30 -23.28 -9.68 -3.29
C LYS A 30 -23.38 -9.99 -4.77
N SER A 31 -22.32 -9.68 -5.50
CA SER A 31 -22.15 -10.23 -6.85
C SER A 31 -21.84 -11.73 -6.79
N VAL A 32 -22.85 -12.54 -6.55
CA VAL A 32 -23.07 -13.89 -7.09
C VAL A 32 -24.49 -14.29 -6.65
N ASP A 33 -25.33 -14.62 -7.62
CA ASP A 33 -26.74 -15.01 -7.56
C ASP A 33 -27.78 -13.89 -7.31
N ARG A 34 -28.34 -13.47 -8.43
CA ARG A 34 -29.55 -12.68 -8.52
C ARG A 34 -30.75 -13.46 -8.00
N LYS A 35 -31.17 -13.17 -6.77
CA LYS A 35 -32.59 -13.15 -6.38
C LYS A 35 -32.71 -12.61 -4.95
N THR A 36 -33.36 -11.46 -4.82
CA THR A 36 -33.82 -10.75 -3.61
C THR A 36 -32.76 -9.94 -2.82
N PRO A 37 -33.01 -8.63 -2.62
CA PRO A 37 -32.19 -7.80 -1.74
C PRO A 37 -32.43 -8.15 -0.26
N TYR A 38 -31.35 -8.28 0.51
CA TYR A 38 -31.44 -8.46 1.95
C TYR A 38 -31.72 -7.13 2.63
N THR A 39 -32.90 -6.99 3.20
CA THR A 39 -33.24 -5.84 4.04
C THR A 39 -33.04 -6.22 5.51
N VAL A 40 -32.12 -5.56 6.21
CA VAL A 40 -31.96 -5.72 7.66
C VAL A 40 -32.90 -4.72 8.35
N LYS A 41 -33.92 -5.20 9.02
CA LYS A 41 -34.78 -4.37 9.89
C LYS A 41 -34.07 -4.19 11.23
N LEU A 42 -33.69 -2.96 11.55
CA LEU A 42 -33.20 -2.60 12.88
C LEU A 42 -34.40 -2.61 13.88
N PRO A 43 -34.23 -3.22 15.07
CA PRO A 43 -35.31 -3.20 16.06
C PRO A 43 -35.51 -1.80 16.62
N THR A 44 -36.70 -1.27 16.44
CA THR A 44 -37.14 -0.05 17.12
C THR A 44 -37.30 -0.36 18.61
N SER A 45 -36.65 0.41 19.48
CA SER A 45 -36.72 0.30 20.91
C SER A 45 -38.14 0.63 21.42
N SER A 46 -38.97 -0.35 21.63
CA SER A 46 -40.13 -0.23 22.51
C SER A 46 -39.73 -0.64 23.92
N LYS A 47 -39.80 0.33 24.84
CA LYS A 47 -39.67 0.05 26.29
C LYS A 47 -40.68 -1.00 26.68
N LYS A 48 -40.22 -2.20 27.06
CA LYS A 48 -40.99 -3.19 27.85
C LYS A 48 -40.19 -3.59 29.07
N ASN A 49 -40.92 -3.59 30.18
CA ASN A 49 -40.49 -3.83 31.55
C ASN A 49 -39.61 -5.07 31.74
N LEU A 50 -38.52 -4.86 32.50
CA LEU A 50 -37.69 -5.94 33.01
C LEU A 50 -38.46 -6.76 34.03
N SER A 51 -38.69 -8.04 33.76
CA SER A 51 -38.95 -9.06 34.76
C SER A 51 -37.61 -9.78 35.02
N ASN A 52 -37.20 -9.75 36.29
CA ASN A 52 -36.01 -10.46 36.80
C ASN A 52 -36.20 -11.97 36.72
N THR A 53 -35.62 -12.62 35.72
CA THR A 53 -35.36 -14.06 35.74
C THR A 53 -33.88 -14.30 35.46
N PRO A 54 -33.17 -15.11 36.25
CA PRO A 54 -31.78 -15.40 36.00
C PRO A 54 -31.66 -16.27 34.73
N VAL A 55 -31.01 -15.75 33.70
CA VAL A 55 -30.70 -16.49 32.49
C VAL A 55 -29.42 -17.28 32.72
N SER A 56 -29.55 -18.59 32.98
CA SER A 56 -28.41 -19.50 32.91
C SER A 56 -28.09 -19.77 31.42
N MET A 57 -26.92 -19.30 30.96
CA MET A 57 -26.41 -19.69 29.66
C MET A 57 -25.75 -21.07 29.77
N PRO A 58 -26.13 -22.05 28.93
CA PRO A 58 -25.35 -23.28 28.82
C PRO A 58 -24.03 -22.99 28.15
N MET A 59 -22.92 -23.16 28.87
CA MET A 59 -21.58 -23.17 28.30
C MET A 59 -21.38 -24.49 27.54
N ASN A 60 -21.57 -24.46 26.22
CA ASN A 60 -21.09 -25.52 25.36
C ASN A 60 -19.59 -25.31 25.14
N ILE A 61 -18.77 -26.04 25.90
CA ILE A 61 -17.33 -26.15 25.67
C ILE A 61 -17.14 -27.15 24.51
N GLY A 62 -17.41 -26.73 23.30
CA GLY A 62 -17.07 -27.45 22.08
C GLY A 62 -15.82 -26.79 21.45
N GLU A 63 -14.92 -27.61 20.96
CA GLU A 63 -13.61 -27.29 20.37
C GLU A 63 -13.69 -26.30 19.20
N ASN A 64 -14.01 -25.05 19.46
CA ASN A 64 -13.86 -23.98 18.50
C ASN A 64 -12.71 -23.08 18.95
N PRO A 65 -11.69 -22.84 18.09
CA PRO A 65 -10.64 -21.89 18.42
C PRO A 65 -11.27 -20.54 18.73
N ILE A 66 -10.83 -19.90 19.81
CA ILE A 66 -11.27 -18.57 20.25
C ILE A 66 -11.16 -17.64 19.04
N ARG A 67 -12.28 -17.35 18.41
CA ARG A 67 -12.33 -16.38 17.31
C ARG A 67 -12.18 -14.99 17.91
N ASN A 68 -11.20 -14.25 17.45
CA ASN A 68 -11.01 -12.86 17.83
C ASN A 68 -12.33 -12.11 17.61
N PRO A 69 -12.97 -11.53 18.66
CA PRO A 69 -14.28 -10.89 18.56
C PRO A 69 -14.27 -9.64 17.66
N PHE A 70 -13.08 -9.14 17.28
CA PHE A 70 -12.91 -8.03 16.34
C PHE A 70 -12.75 -8.47 14.88
N VAL A 71 -12.76 -9.77 14.59
CA VAL A 71 -12.81 -10.29 13.23
C VAL A 71 -14.27 -10.53 12.87
N ILE A 72 -14.90 -9.58 12.22
CA ILE A 72 -16.25 -9.74 11.66
C ILE A 72 -16.13 -10.63 10.41
N PRO A 73 -16.62 -11.88 10.41
CA PRO A 73 -16.57 -12.73 9.22
C PRO A 73 -17.42 -12.10 8.12
N GLY A 74 -16.80 -11.76 7.00
CA GLY A 74 -17.51 -11.23 5.84
C GLY A 74 -17.25 -9.76 5.51
N LEU A 75 -16.41 -9.03 6.28
CA LEU A 75 -15.88 -7.76 5.79
C LEU A 75 -14.96 -8.06 4.58
N LYS A 76 -15.44 -7.74 3.38
CA LYS A 76 -14.59 -7.68 2.19
C LYS A 76 -13.39 -6.79 2.54
N LYS A 77 -12.17 -7.24 2.21
CA LYS A 77 -10.96 -6.42 2.32
C LYS A 77 -11.26 -5.02 1.77
N VAL A 78 -10.87 -4.01 2.52
CA VAL A 78 -10.98 -2.61 2.08
C VAL A 78 -10.30 -2.52 0.72
N ASN A 79 -11.04 -2.09 -0.29
CA ASN A 79 -10.47 -1.91 -1.61
C ASN A 79 -9.63 -0.63 -1.56
N VAL A 80 -8.33 -0.79 -1.29
CA VAL A 80 -7.37 0.32 -1.22
C VAL A 80 -6.86 0.55 -2.63
N ASP A 81 -6.92 1.80 -3.08
CA ASP A 81 -6.22 2.19 -4.30
C ASP A 81 -4.72 1.96 -4.09
N SER A 82 -4.13 1.16 -4.96
CA SER A 82 -2.72 0.78 -4.86
C SER A 82 -1.76 1.90 -5.24
N ASN A 83 -2.25 3.00 -5.86
CA ASN A 83 -1.46 4.13 -6.38
C ASN A 83 -0.33 3.69 -7.35
N LEU A 84 -0.52 2.58 -8.06
CA LEU A 84 0.47 2.05 -8.99
C LEU A 84 0.30 2.67 -10.38
N ASN A 85 1.42 3.03 -11.00
CA ASN A 85 1.43 3.47 -12.39
C ASN A 85 1.60 2.25 -13.31
N PRO A 86 0.60 1.89 -14.14
CA PRO A 86 0.64 0.68 -14.98
C PRO A 86 1.74 0.70 -16.04
N THR A 87 2.30 1.87 -16.38
CA THR A 87 3.39 1.96 -17.37
C THR A 87 4.73 1.44 -16.84
N TYR A 88 4.88 1.33 -15.51
CA TYR A 88 6.11 0.87 -14.88
C TYR A 88 6.07 -0.63 -14.57
N SER A 89 5.90 -1.45 -15.61
CA SER A 89 5.91 -2.91 -15.49
C SER A 89 7.32 -3.51 -15.63
N PHE A 90 7.50 -4.79 -15.26
CA PHE A 90 8.74 -5.51 -15.53
C PHE A 90 9.05 -5.62 -17.03
N ASP A 91 8.01 -5.70 -17.87
CA ASP A 91 8.17 -5.77 -19.33
C ASP A 91 8.78 -4.49 -19.89
N ASN A 92 8.50 -3.34 -19.27
CA ASN A 92 9.02 -2.05 -19.67
C ASN A 92 10.38 -1.73 -19.04
N PHE A 93 10.84 -2.52 -18.07
CA PHE A 93 12.14 -2.35 -17.44
C PHE A 93 13.24 -3.06 -18.24
N VAL A 94 14.31 -2.33 -18.55
CA VAL A 94 15.49 -2.90 -19.26
C VAL A 94 16.48 -3.43 -18.25
N GLU A 95 16.79 -4.72 -18.35
CA GLU A 95 17.83 -5.35 -17.53
C GLU A 95 19.22 -5.11 -18.10
N GLY A 96 20.17 -4.81 -17.25
CA GLY A 96 21.59 -4.71 -17.54
C GLY A 96 22.41 -5.10 -16.32
N ASP A 97 23.73 -5.16 -16.45
CA ASP A 97 24.62 -5.51 -15.32
C ASP A 97 24.43 -4.54 -14.13
N CYS A 98 24.14 -3.29 -14.43
CA CYS A 98 23.92 -2.21 -13.45
C CYS A 98 22.73 -2.41 -12.52
N ASN A 99 21.76 -3.25 -12.88
CA ASN A 99 20.51 -3.41 -12.13
C ASN A 99 20.05 -4.86 -12.00
N ARG A 100 20.84 -5.83 -12.46
CA ARG A 100 20.47 -7.26 -12.49
C ARG A 100 20.06 -7.80 -11.13
N LEU A 101 20.81 -7.48 -10.07
CA LEU A 101 20.49 -7.92 -8.72
C LEU A 101 19.15 -7.35 -8.25
N ALA A 102 18.97 -6.04 -8.41
CA ALA A 102 17.75 -5.35 -7.99
C ALA A 102 16.52 -5.89 -8.75
N ARG A 103 16.62 -6.09 -10.07
CA ARG A 103 15.54 -6.65 -10.88
C ARG A 103 15.21 -8.08 -10.52
N SER A 104 16.23 -8.94 -10.34
CA SER A 104 16.02 -10.34 -9.95
C SER A 104 15.37 -10.47 -8.58
N ALA A 105 15.80 -9.66 -7.60
CA ALA A 105 15.19 -9.59 -6.28
C ALA A 105 13.74 -9.07 -6.34
N ALA A 106 13.51 -8.02 -7.13
CA ALA A 106 12.18 -7.47 -7.34
C ALA A 106 11.22 -8.51 -7.93
N PHE A 107 11.66 -9.26 -8.94
CA PHE A 107 10.89 -10.34 -9.55
C PHE A 107 10.62 -11.49 -8.56
N ALA A 108 11.61 -11.89 -7.77
CA ALA A 108 11.42 -12.92 -6.73
C ALA A 108 10.41 -12.50 -5.67
N VAL A 109 10.43 -11.22 -5.24
CA VAL A 109 9.46 -10.64 -4.31
C VAL A 109 8.06 -10.59 -4.93
N SER A 110 7.93 -10.24 -6.21
CA SER A 110 6.64 -10.19 -6.88
C SER A 110 5.98 -11.56 -6.96
N ASN A 111 6.74 -12.62 -7.19
CA ASN A 111 6.23 -13.99 -7.27
C ASN A 111 5.93 -14.62 -5.89
N LYS A 112 6.56 -14.16 -4.82
CA LYS A 112 6.36 -14.70 -3.48
C LYS A 112 6.47 -13.62 -2.40
N PRO A 113 5.52 -12.67 -2.34
CA PRO A 113 5.57 -11.56 -1.41
C PRO A 113 5.43 -12.03 0.06
N GLY A 114 6.39 -11.61 0.90
CA GLY A 114 6.51 -12.02 2.29
C GLY A 114 7.06 -13.44 2.51
N GLY A 115 7.29 -14.20 1.45
CA GLY A 115 7.80 -15.58 1.52
C GLY A 115 9.26 -15.74 1.10
N THR A 116 9.97 -14.65 0.80
CA THR A 116 11.40 -14.63 0.49
C THR A 116 12.20 -14.09 1.66
N ALA A 117 13.52 -14.33 1.67
CA ALA A 117 14.44 -13.67 2.62
C ALA A 117 14.62 -12.17 2.34
N PHE A 118 14.04 -11.65 1.24
CA PHE A 118 14.15 -10.26 0.81
C PHE A 118 13.04 -9.38 1.43
N ASN A 119 12.97 -9.39 2.76
CA ASN A 119 11.99 -8.60 3.50
C ASN A 119 12.65 -7.89 4.70
N PRO A 120 12.83 -6.55 4.61
CA PRO A 120 12.49 -5.67 3.50
C PRO A 120 13.38 -5.87 2.27
N LEU A 121 12.87 -5.52 1.08
CA LEU A 121 13.70 -5.27 -0.09
C LEU A 121 13.95 -3.77 -0.18
N LEU A 122 15.20 -3.35 -0.03
CA LEU A 122 15.63 -1.97 -0.24
C LEU A 122 16.34 -1.86 -1.59
N ILE A 123 15.82 -1.03 -2.48
CA ILE A 123 16.43 -0.70 -3.77
C ILE A 123 17.04 0.69 -3.63
N TYR A 124 18.35 0.82 -3.82
CA TYR A 124 19.01 2.12 -3.68
C TYR A 124 19.91 2.44 -4.88
N GLY A 125 20.21 3.71 -5.09
CA GLY A 125 21.06 4.19 -6.18
C GLY A 125 20.76 5.62 -6.56
N GLY A 126 21.51 6.20 -7.45
CA GLY A 126 21.35 7.59 -7.89
C GLY A 126 19.96 7.92 -8.42
N VAL A 127 19.69 9.22 -8.60
CA VAL A 127 18.44 9.72 -9.17
C VAL A 127 18.33 9.29 -10.65
N GLY A 128 17.12 8.94 -11.11
CA GLY A 128 16.86 8.59 -12.50
C GLY A 128 17.28 7.17 -12.94
N LEU A 129 17.75 6.32 -12.02
CA LEU A 129 18.24 4.97 -12.35
C LEU A 129 17.15 3.88 -12.39
N GLY A 130 15.87 4.23 -12.24
CA GLY A 130 14.76 3.29 -12.38
C GLY A 130 14.28 2.64 -11.07
N LYS A 131 14.67 3.15 -9.89
CA LYS A 131 14.22 2.63 -8.58
C LYS A 131 12.69 2.64 -8.44
N THR A 132 12.07 3.79 -8.71
CA THR A 132 10.61 3.97 -8.70
C THR A 132 9.93 3.03 -9.70
N HIS A 133 10.52 2.83 -10.89
CA HIS A 133 10.03 1.88 -11.87
C HIS A 133 9.96 0.46 -11.29
N LEU A 134 11.07 -0.03 -10.70
CA LEU A 134 11.10 -1.36 -10.06
C LEU A 134 10.11 -1.46 -8.90
N ALA A 135 9.96 -0.41 -8.10
CA ALA A 135 8.99 -0.36 -7.00
C ALA A 135 7.54 -0.56 -7.51
N HIS A 136 7.18 0.14 -8.58
CA HIS A 136 5.87 -0.05 -9.23
C HIS A 136 5.74 -1.42 -9.88
N ALA A 137 6.79 -1.90 -10.59
CA ALA A 137 6.79 -3.21 -11.24
C ALA A 137 6.52 -4.35 -10.25
N ILE A 138 7.12 -4.30 -9.06
CA ILE A 138 6.83 -5.24 -7.97
C ILE A 138 5.35 -5.22 -7.61
N GLY A 139 4.80 -4.03 -7.36
CA GLY A 139 3.40 -3.87 -6.98
C GLY A 139 2.43 -4.38 -8.03
N ILE A 140 2.68 -4.06 -9.30
CA ILE A 140 1.90 -4.52 -10.46
C ILE A 140 1.98 -6.05 -10.58
N GLY A 141 3.19 -6.62 -10.53
CA GLY A 141 3.40 -8.07 -10.59
C GLY A 141 2.64 -8.81 -9.49
N ILE A 142 2.68 -8.29 -8.25
CA ILE A 142 1.92 -8.87 -7.12
C ILE A 142 0.41 -8.77 -7.35
N LYS A 143 -0.09 -7.64 -7.84
CA LYS A 143 -1.53 -7.46 -8.09
C LYS A 143 -2.04 -8.39 -9.17
N ASN A 144 -1.24 -8.65 -10.20
CA ASN A 144 -1.58 -9.56 -11.30
C ASN A 144 -1.62 -11.02 -10.81
N GLU A 145 -0.61 -11.45 -10.06
CA GLU A 145 -0.51 -12.84 -9.57
C GLU A 145 -1.39 -13.09 -8.35
N PHE A 146 -1.55 -12.10 -7.47
CA PHE A 146 -2.30 -12.20 -6.21
C PHE A 146 -3.35 -11.09 -6.08
N PRO A 147 -4.47 -11.13 -6.84
CA PRO A 147 -5.49 -10.07 -6.84
C PRO A 147 -6.10 -9.78 -5.45
N ASN A 148 -6.06 -10.77 -4.56
CA ASN A 148 -6.58 -10.68 -3.19
C ASN A 148 -5.62 -9.98 -2.20
N LYS A 149 -4.37 -9.70 -2.59
CA LYS A 149 -3.43 -8.99 -1.71
C LYS A 149 -3.66 -7.48 -1.79
N THR A 150 -3.64 -6.85 -0.63
CA THR A 150 -3.71 -5.39 -0.52
C THR A 150 -2.31 -4.81 -0.69
N VAL A 151 -2.06 -4.18 -1.84
CA VAL A 151 -0.79 -3.54 -2.18
C VAL A 151 -0.98 -2.03 -2.13
N LEU A 152 -0.10 -1.33 -1.43
CA LEU A 152 -0.08 0.13 -1.38
C LEU A 152 1.31 0.65 -1.74
N TYR A 153 1.37 1.52 -2.75
CA TYR A 153 2.52 2.34 -3.06
C TYR A 153 2.31 3.74 -2.51
N THR A 154 3.32 4.31 -1.87
CA THR A 154 3.33 5.70 -1.43
C THR A 154 4.75 6.24 -1.36
N GLN A 155 4.90 7.55 -1.59
CA GLN A 155 6.16 8.25 -1.36
C GLN A 155 6.32 8.60 0.12
N ALA A 156 7.56 8.59 0.64
CA ALA A 156 7.84 8.94 2.04
C ALA A 156 7.39 10.37 2.38
N GLU A 157 7.39 11.28 1.42
CA GLU A 157 6.87 12.64 1.59
C GLU A 157 5.34 12.63 1.78
N THR A 158 4.61 11.90 0.96
CA THR A 158 3.15 11.75 1.08
C THR A 158 2.77 11.08 2.39
N PHE A 159 3.48 10.01 2.77
CA PHE A 159 3.33 9.37 4.08
C PHE A 159 3.51 10.37 5.23
N THR A 160 4.56 11.18 5.17
CA THR A 160 4.85 12.21 6.18
C THR A 160 3.71 13.24 6.28
N ARG A 161 3.23 13.73 5.13
CA ARG A 161 2.12 14.70 5.10
C ARG A 161 0.85 14.11 5.70
N GLN A 162 0.46 12.91 5.31
CA GLN A 162 -0.70 12.20 5.85
C GLN A 162 -0.57 11.97 7.37
N PHE A 163 0.64 11.63 7.85
CA PHE A 163 0.91 11.48 9.27
C PHE A 163 0.73 12.79 10.02
N ILE A 164 1.27 13.91 9.51
CA ILE A 164 1.11 15.24 10.12
C ILE A 164 -0.37 15.62 10.17
N ASP A 165 -1.13 15.38 9.11
CA ASP A 165 -2.56 15.67 9.06
C ASP A 165 -3.33 14.78 10.06
N SER A 166 -2.93 13.54 10.25
CA SER A 166 -3.53 12.64 11.24
C SER A 166 -3.31 13.14 12.68
N ILE A 167 -2.14 13.75 12.98
CA ILE A 167 -1.87 14.37 14.29
C ILE A 167 -2.79 15.58 14.51
N LYS A 168 -2.92 16.45 13.49
CA LYS A 168 -3.80 17.64 13.59
C LYS A 168 -5.27 17.27 13.82
N ASN A 169 -5.70 16.15 13.24
CA ASN A 169 -7.08 15.67 13.30
C ASN A 169 -7.32 14.66 14.44
N ASN A 170 -6.33 14.37 15.30
CA ASN A 170 -6.39 13.35 16.35
C ASN A 170 -6.74 11.92 15.84
N THR A 171 -6.36 11.57 14.60
CA THR A 171 -6.64 10.29 13.95
C THR A 171 -5.37 9.44 13.73
N THR A 172 -4.34 9.65 14.56
CA THR A 172 -3.03 8.98 14.43
C THR A 172 -3.16 7.45 14.53
N ASN A 173 -4.06 6.94 15.39
CA ASN A 173 -4.28 5.52 15.51
C ASN A 173 -4.91 4.93 14.24
N ASP A 174 -5.84 5.63 13.60
CA ASP A 174 -6.47 5.20 12.36
C ASP A 174 -5.46 5.16 11.22
N PHE A 175 -4.57 6.17 11.15
CA PHE A 175 -3.46 6.22 10.21
C PHE A 175 -2.53 4.99 10.37
N ILE A 176 -2.07 4.71 11.59
CA ILE A 176 -1.20 3.57 11.86
C ILE A 176 -1.90 2.25 11.54
N ASN A 177 -3.18 2.10 11.93
CA ASN A 177 -3.96 0.89 11.68
C ASN A 177 -4.22 0.68 10.18
N PHE A 178 -4.47 1.76 9.42
CA PHE A 178 -4.62 1.69 7.97
C PHE A 178 -3.38 1.07 7.31
N TYR A 179 -2.18 1.57 7.62
CA TYR A 179 -0.95 1.03 7.03
C TYR A 179 -0.64 -0.40 7.48
N LYS A 180 -1.03 -0.80 8.71
CA LYS A 180 -0.89 -2.18 9.21
C LYS A 180 -1.77 -3.21 8.50
N LEU A 181 -2.82 -2.77 7.80
CA LEU A 181 -3.69 -3.67 7.03
C LEU A 181 -3.08 -4.11 5.69
N MET A 182 -2.02 -3.46 5.23
CA MET A 182 -1.41 -3.76 3.94
C MET A 182 -0.76 -5.15 3.95
N ASP A 183 -0.92 -5.90 2.87
CA ASP A 183 -0.18 -7.15 2.64
C ASP A 183 1.20 -6.85 2.03
N VAL A 184 1.28 -5.78 1.25
CA VAL A 184 2.53 -5.27 0.67
C VAL A 184 2.54 -3.76 0.78
N LEU A 185 3.56 -3.23 1.44
CA LEU A 185 3.78 -1.80 1.57
C LEU A 185 5.05 -1.39 0.82
N ILE A 186 4.89 -0.50 -0.14
CA ILE A 186 5.97 0.05 -0.96
C ILE A 186 6.13 1.53 -0.58
N ILE A 187 7.29 1.89 -0.01
CA ILE A 187 7.63 3.27 0.33
C ILE A 187 8.77 3.73 -0.57
N ASP A 188 8.47 4.71 -1.39
CA ASP A 188 9.44 5.31 -2.30
C ASP A 188 10.15 6.49 -1.62
N ASP A 189 11.46 6.59 -1.87
CA ASP A 189 12.32 7.70 -1.42
C ASP A 189 12.36 7.88 0.11
N VAL A 190 12.71 6.80 0.86
CA VAL A 190 12.74 6.83 2.34
C VAL A 190 13.71 7.84 2.94
N GLN A 191 14.67 8.40 2.17
CA GLN A 191 15.53 9.48 2.62
C GLN A 191 14.75 10.74 3.04
N PHE A 192 13.52 10.94 2.55
CA PHE A 192 12.66 12.04 2.97
C PHE A 192 12.12 11.91 4.40
N PHE A 193 12.35 10.80 5.09
CA PHE A 193 12.13 10.69 6.53
C PHE A 193 13.21 11.39 7.36
N ALA A 194 14.35 11.75 6.77
CA ALA A 194 15.46 12.37 7.48
C ALA A 194 15.03 13.63 8.26
N GLY A 195 15.42 13.72 9.53
CA GLY A 195 15.10 14.84 10.43
C GLY A 195 13.65 14.90 10.91
N LYS A 196 12.80 13.91 10.61
CA LYS A 196 11.38 13.88 10.99
C LYS A 196 11.12 12.79 12.04
N GLU A 197 11.64 12.97 13.24
CA GLU A 197 11.63 11.97 14.32
C GLU A 197 10.25 11.31 14.54
N LYS A 198 9.19 12.10 14.72
CA LYS A 198 7.83 11.56 14.95
C LYS A 198 7.32 10.70 13.80
N THR A 199 7.66 11.06 12.56
CA THR A 199 7.32 10.27 11.37
C THR A 199 8.10 8.97 11.34
N GLN A 200 9.39 9.03 11.70
CA GLN A 200 10.25 7.85 11.81
C GLN A 200 9.73 6.89 12.89
N ASP A 201 9.27 7.39 14.04
CA ASP A 201 8.61 6.59 15.08
C ASP A 201 7.38 5.87 14.57
N ALA A 202 6.47 6.60 13.92
CA ALA A 202 5.24 6.02 13.37
C ALA A 202 5.57 4.94 12.33
N PHE A 203 6.51 5.23 11.43
CA PHE A 203 6.94 4.27 10.43
C PHE A 203 7.62 3.04 11.05
N PHE A 204 8.44 3.21 12.08
CA PHE A 204 9.07 2.12 12.81
C PHE A 204 8.05 1.14 13.42
N HIS A 205 6.96 1.65 13.98
CA HIS A 205 5.87 0.81 14.51
C HIS A 205 5.12 0.06 13.42
N ILE A 206 4.84 0.70 12.28
CA ILE A 206 4.21 0.07 11.11
C ILE A 206 5.14 -1.01 10.53
N PHE A 207 6.42 -0.67 10.33
CA PHE A 207 7.44 -1.57 9.81
C PHE A 207 7.53 -2.87 10.63
N ASN A 208 7.69 -2.73 11.97
CA ASN A 208 7.81 -3.88 12.84
C ASN A 208 6.57 -4.78 12.78
N HIS A 209 5.37 -4.19 12.78
CA HIS A 209 4.13 -4.94 12.68
C HIS A 209 4.06 -5.74 11.37
N LEU A 210 4.30 -5.08 10.23
CA LEU A 210 4.24 -5.73 8.92
C LEU A 210 5.28 -6.84 8.80
N HIS A 211 6.50 -6.58 9.21
CA HIS A 211 7.58 -7.56 9.19
C HIS A 211 7.26 -8.79 10.06
N GLN A 212 6.82 -8.58 11.31
CA GLN A 212 6.46 -9.66 12.25
C GLN A 212 5.27 -10.50 11.77
N THR A 213 4.35 -9.90 11.02
CA THR A 213 3.19 -10.59 10.46
C THR A 213 3.44 -11.19 9.07
N GLY A 214 4.70 -11.22 8.61
CA GLY A 214 5.08 -11.81 7.32
C GLY A 214 4.59 -11.04 6.10
N LYS A 215 4.28 -9.74 6.27
CA LYS A 215 3.90 -8.84 5.18
C LYS A 215 5.14 -8.32 4.47
N GLN A 216 5.04 -8.08 3.15
CA GLN A 216 6.17 -7.61 2.37
C GLN A 216 6.38 -6.10 2.51
N LEU A 217 7.62 -5.71 2.73
CA LEU A 217 8.07 -4.33 2.70
C LEU A 217 9.02 -4.13 1.52
N VAL A 218 8.79 -3.07 0.72
CA VAL A 218 9.69 -2.64 -0.36
C VAL A 218 9.99 -1.16 -0.15
N LEU A 219 11.26 -0.82 -0.17
CA LEU A 219 11.73 0.53 0.09
C LEU A 219 12.64 0.97 -1.05
N THR A 220 12.60 2.26 -1.41
CA THR A 220 13.61 2.84 -2.28
C THR A 220 14.35 3.99 -1.61
N ALA A 221 15.57 4.24 -2.05
CA ALA A 221 16.40 5.32 -1.53
C ALA A 221 17.44 5.80 -2.56
N ASP A 222 17.96 7.02 -2.39
CA ASP A 222 19.07 7.54 -3.24
C ASP A 222 20.41 7.01 -2.82
N LYS A 223 20.56 6.50 -1.59
CA LYS A 223 21.84 6.10 -0.99
C LYS A 223 21.70 4.81 -0.20
N ALA A 224 22.81 4.13 -0.02
CA ALA A 224 22.88 2.97 0.88
C ALA A 224 22.50 3.37 2.32
N PRO A 225 21.91 2.45 3.13
CA PRO A 225 21.54 2.74 4.51
C PRO A 225 22.68 3.28 5.39
N VAL A 226 23.91 2.91 5.08
CA VAL A 226 25.11 3.38 5.82
C VAL A 226 25.41 4.86 5.58
N GLU A 227 24.95 5.41 4.47
CA GLU A 227 25.19 6.80 4.06
C GLU A 227 24.02 7.73 4.39
N MET A 228 22.89 7.18 4.86
CA MET A 228 21.70 7.97 5.17
C MET A 228 21.90 8.75 6.48
N LYS A 229 21.96 10.08 6.38
CA LYS A 229 22.04 10.97 7.53
C LYS A 229 20.63 11.42 7.96
N GLY A 230 20.44 11.66 9.27
CA GLY A 230 19.17 12.15 9.81
C GLY A 230 18.07 11.10 9.93
N ILE A 231 18.39 9.82 9.67
CA ILE A 231 17.51 8.67 9.95
C ILE A 231 18.05 7.97 11.20
N GLU A 232 17.15 7.60 12.10
CA GLU A 232 17.49 6.96 13.36
C GLU A 232 18.10 5.57 13.14
N GLN A 233 19.08 5.25 13.98
CA GLN A 233 19.84 4.00 13.88
C GLN A 233 18.95 2.74 13.93
N ARG A 234 17.85 2.80 14.68
CA ARG A 234 16.89 1.70 14.76
C ARG A 234 16.20 1.42 13.42
N LEU A 235 15.85 2.46 12.62
CA LEU A 235 15.29 2.30 11.29
C LEU A 235 16.34 1.83 10.29
N LEU A 236 17.55 2.39 10.35
CA LEU A 236 18.67 1.95 9.50
C LEU A 236 18.97 0.46 9.70
N SER A 237 18.91 -0.01 10.94
CA SER A 237 19.08 -1.42 11.27
C SER A 237 17.98 -2.29 10.63
N ARG A 238 16.73 -1.79 10.59
CA ARG A 238 15.60 -2.46 9.96
C ARG A 238 15.74 -2.50 8.43
N PHE A 239 16.20 -1.42 7.82
CA PHE A 239 16.42 -1.37 6.36
C PHE A 239 17.46 -2.40 5.89
N LYS A 240 18.41 -2.72 6.75
CA LYS A 240 19.47 -3.72 6.48
C LYS A 240 19.05 -5.18 6.74
N TRP A 241 17.88 -5.44 7.31
CA TRP A 241 17.49 -6.80 7.71
C TRP A 241 17.33 -7.76 6.54
N GLY A 242 16.76 -7.30 5.44
CA GLY A 242 16.53 -8.10 4.25
C GLY A 242 17.64 -7.96 3.22
N LEU A 243 17.27 -7.67 2.00
CA LEU A 243 18.20 -7.40 0.90
C LEU A 243 18.26 -5.92 0.57
N SER A 244 19.48 -5.36 0.53
CA SER A 244 19.74 -4.05 -0.06
C SER A 244 20.39 -4.26 -1.41
N ALA A 245 19.70 -3.90 -2.50
CA ALA A 245 20.15 -4.04 -3.87
C ALA A 245 20.44 -2.66 -4.46
N ASP A 246 21.64 -2.48 -4.97
CA ASP A 246 22.05 -1.27 -5.65
C ASP A 246 21.57 -1.24 -7.11
N VAL A 247 21.33 -0.04 -7.60
CA VAL A 247 21.11 0.25 -9.00
C VAL A 247 22.12 1.30 -9.42
N GLN A 248 23.02 0.91 -10.30
CA GLN A 248 24.14 1.74 -10.78
C GLN A 248 23.78 2.42 -12.10
N ALA A 249 24.61 3.37 -12.51
CA ALA A 249 24.47 4.03 -13.81
C ALA A 249 24.64 2.97 -14.93
N PRO A 250 23.74 2.92 -15.91
CA PRO A 250 23.80 1.95 -16.99
C PRO A 250 24.96 2.21 -17.94
N GLY A 251 25.58 1.17 -18.42
CA GLY A 251 26.56 1.21 -19.51
C GLY A 251 25.91 1.63 -20.83
N LEU A 252 26.75 1.90 -21.84
CA LEU A 252 26.29 2.39 -23.15
C LEU A 252 25.24 1.47 -23.79
N GLU A 253 25.48 0.17 -23.80
CA GLU A 253 24.55 -0.83 -24.37
C GLU A 253 23.18 -0.79 -23.70
N THR A 254 23.18 -0.74 -22.36
CA THR A 254 21.93 -0.65 -21.59
C THR A 254 21.21 0.66 -21.85
N ARG A 255 21.94 1.78 -22.02
CA ARG A 255 21.34 3.09 -22.37
C ARG A 255 20.70 3.05 -23.75
N ILE A 256 21.36 2.47 -24.74
CA ILE A 256 20.82 2.28 -26.08
C ILE A 256 19.51 1.48 -26.01
N ALA A 257 19.51 0.35 -25.32
CA ALA A 257 18.32 -0.49 -25.17
C ALA A 257 17.15 0.23 -24.44
N ILE A 258 17.46 1.10 -23.46
CA ILE A 258 16.44 1.90 -22.78
C ILE A 258 15.87 2.95 -23.75
N LEU A 259 16.72 3.64 -24.51
CA LEU A 259 16.29 4.63 -25.49
C LEU A 259 15.45 3.99 -26.60
N GLU A 260 15.90 2.89 -27.18
CA GLU A 260 15.14 2.13 -28.17
C GLU A 260 13.74 1.79 -27.66
N LYS A 261 13.65 1.24 -26.44
CA LYS A 261 12.38 0.87 -25.85
C LYS A 261 11.45 2.06 -25.63
N LYS A 262 11.99 3.20 -25.17
CA LYS A 262 11.21 4.43 -24.99
C LYS A 262 10.75 5.04 -26.31
N ILE A 263 11.62 5.07 -27.31
CA ILE A 263 11.34 5.65 -28.62
C ILE A 263 10.31 4.79 -29.35
N TYR A 264 10.53 3.47 -29.42
CA TYR A 264 9.62 2.53 -30.05
C TYR A 264 8.22 2.55 -29.41
N GLY A 265 8.16 2.64 -28.07
CA GLY A 265 6.89 2.76 -27.32
C GLY A 265 6.11 4.05 -27.64
N ASN A 266 6.78 5.09 -28.16
CA ASN A 266 6.16 6.35 -28.60
C ASN A 266 5.94 6.43 -30.11
N GLY A 267 6.19 5.35 -30.86
CA GLY A 267 5.97 5.29 -32.29
C GLY A 267 6.97 6.15 -33.12
N VAL A 268 8.11 6.46 -32.55
CA VAL A 268 9.19 7.20 -33.21
C VAL A 268 10.23 6.21 -33.68
N ASP A 269 10.69 6.34 -34.94
CA ASP A 269 11.79 5.57 -35.52
C ASP A 269 13.00 6.49 -35.71
N LEU A 270 14.13 6.11 -35.13
CA LEU A 270 15.38 6.86 -35.23
C LEU A 270 16.48 5.99 -35.85
N PRO A 271 17.33 6.56 -36.72
CA PRO A 271 18.52 5.87 -37.22
C PRO A 271 19.44 5.45 -36.07
N ALA A 272 20.13 4.31 -36.23
CA ALA A 272 20.97 3.73 -35.21
C ALA A 272 22.12 4.65 -34.74
N ASP A 273 22.71 5.40 -35.68
CA ASP A 273 23.79 6.38 -35.40
C ASP A 273 23.29 7.54 -34.51
N VAL A 274 22.06 8.01 -34.74
CA VAL A 274 21.43 9.05 -33.88
C VAL A 274 21.18 8.53 -32.49
N LEU A 275 20.73 7.29 -32.39
CA LEU A 275 20.42 6.62 -31.12
C LEU A 275 21.68 6.38 -30.29
N GLU A 276 22.76 5.94 -30.93
CA GLU A 276 24.08 5.79 -30.32
C GLU A 276 24.64 7.13 -29.85
N TYR A 277 24.53 8.17 -30.66
CA TYR A 277 24.95 9.53 -30.28
C TYR A 277 24.17 10.05 -29.05
N LEU A 278 22.86 9.86 -29.02
CA LEU A 278 22.03 10.22 -27.86
C LEU A 278 22.43 9.44 -26.61
N ALA A 279 22.61 8.12 -26.74
CA ALA A 279 23.04 7.28 -25.65
C ALA A 279 24.42 7.64 -25.10
N TYR A 280 25.32 8.11 -25.95
CA TYR A 280 26.64 8.59 -25.54
C TYR A 280 26.55 9.93 -24.80
N SER A 281 25.68 10.82 -25.28
CA SER A 281 25.54 12.17 -24.75
C SER A 281 24.78 12.26 -23.43
N ILE A 282 23.83 11.33 -23.18
CA ILE A 282 23.00 11.30 -21.98
C ILE A 282 23.69 10.44 -20.92
N ASN A 283 24.38 11.08 -19.97
CA ASN A 283 25.17 10.38 -18.94
C ASN A 283 24.49 10.31 -17.57
N THR A 284 23.45 11.11 -17.30
CA THR A 284 22.96 11.34 -15.94
C THR A 284 21.54 10.87 -15.68
N ASN A 285 20.62 10.99 -16.64
CA ASN A 285 19.22 10.55 -16.50
C ASN A 285 18.77 9.93 -17.81
N ILE A 286 18.20 8.76 -17.73
CA ILE A 286 17.72 8.02 -18.89
C ILE A 286 16.18 7.93 -18.86
#